data_0ed71dec5f01e433ac408838b2c66092
#
_entry.id   0ed71dec5f01e433ac408838b2c66092
#
_cell.length_a   1.000
_cell.length_b   1.000
_cell.length_c   1.000
_cell.angle_alpha   90.00
_cell.angle_beta   90.00
_cell.angle_gamma   90.00
#
_symmetry.space_group_name_H-M   'P 1'
#
loop_
_entity.id
_entity.type
_entity.pdbx_description
1 polymer ?
#
loop_
_entity_poly.entity_id
_entity_poly.type
_entity_poly.pdbx_seq_one_letter_code
_entity_poly.pdbx_strand_id
1 'polypeptide(L)'
;VLTKSSQNIKIEYSKQADLVPPAVERLALRMLKLDAEIRGFLNELRILFGAKREDFHFSLRGVSNEGKAGIIDLCQNLYGVIAEVRYCEDCEMLHGRLVLSPKALMFINGQYMEIAIRKVVGDVLTKLEKKYGKQFKLYANTKVATVDGKLKNEFDLIIENVTDALVYVIEIKSGKQFRDYDKLARIGREYGIVPNRLLLVQNYLTTEQMETVEYFCEYYCANLEQDNLEHKLITMLENDL
;
A
#
# COMPACT_ATOMS: atom_id res chain seq x y z
N VAL A 1 14.65 -8.73 -18.11
CA VAL A 1 14.76 -10.17 -17.88
C VAL A 1 15.44 -10.33 -16.54
N LEU A 2 14.73 -10.91 -15.56
CA LEU A 2 15.34 -11.35 -14.30
C LEU A 2 16.31 -12.50 -14.65
N THR A 3 17.57 -12.15 -14.89
CA THR A 3 18.57 -13.06 -15.39
C THR A 3 19.12 -13.89 -14.24
N LYS A 4 18.78 -15.17 -14.19
CA LYS A 4 19.27 -16.25 -13.31
C LYS A 4 18.34 -16.73 -12.19
N SER A 5 17.09 -16.27 -12.10
CA SER A 5 16.12 -16.81 -11.16
C SER A 5 15.65 -18.20 -11.63
N SER A 6 15.60 -19.17 -10.71
CA SER A 6 14.84 -20.43 -10.91
C SER A 6 13.33 -20.19 -11.02
N GLN A 7 12.91 -18.96 -10.95
CA GLN A 7 11.53 -18.50 -10.97
C GLN A 7 11.07 -18.24 -12.41
N ASN A 8 9.85 -18.67 -12.70
CA ASN A 8 9.24 -18.57 -14.03
C ASN A 8 8.62 -17.17 -14.25
N ILE A 9 9.38 -16.10 -14.00
CA ILE A 9 8.90 -14.72 -14.06
C ILE A 9 9.72 -13.86 -15.03
N LYS A 10 9.03 -13.14 -15.91
CA LYS A 10 9.58 -12.15 -16.82
C LYS A 10 8.87 -10.82 -16.60
N ILE A 11 9.62 -9.78 -16.28
CA ILE A 11 9.08 -8.41 -16.25
C ILE A 11 8.90 -7.95 -17.69
N GLU A 12 7.64 -7.68 -18.10
CA GLU A 12 7.31 -7.10 -19.40
C GLU A 12 7.37 -5.57 -19.36
N TYR A 13 6.85 -4.99 -18.30
CA TYR A 13 6.80 -3.56 -18.10
C TYR A 13 6.78 -3.26 -16.60
N SER A 14 7.65 -2.37 -16.16
CA SER A 14 7.54 -1.76 -14.84
C SER A 14 7.35 -0.26 -15.08
N LYS A 15 6.36 0.36 -14.46
CA LYS A 15 6.43 1.80 -14.31
C LYS A 15 7.73 2.04 -13.53
N GLN A 16 8.76 2.58 -14.21
CA GLN A 16 9.82 3.25 -13.46
C GLN A 16 9.10 4.10 -12.45
N ALA A 17 9.49 3.96 -11.19
CA ALA A 17 8.86 4.70 -10.12
C ALA A 17 8.80 6.16 -10.56
N ASP A 18 7.66 6.58 -11.13
CA ASP A 18 7.43 7.97 -11.43
C ASP A 18 7.82 8.69 -10.16
N LEU A 19 8.76 9.62 -10.25
CA LEU A 19 9.26 10.35 -9.10
C LEU A 19 8.04 10.99 -8.43
N VAL A 20 7.52 10.28 -7.43
CA VAL A 20 6.42 10.82 -6.63
C VAL A 20 6.98 12.09 -5.99
N PRO A 21 6.31 13.24 -6.17
CA PRO A 21 6.78 14.46 -5.54
C PRO A 21 6.96 14.23 -4.04
N PRO A 22 8.07 14.69 -3.43
CA PRO A 22 8.33 14.46 -1.99
C PRO A 22 7.19 14.91 -1.07
N ALA A 23 6.43 15.93 -1.47
CA ALA A 23 5.25 16.37 -0.74
C ALA A 23 4.13 15.32 -0.73
N VAL A 24 3.88 14.66 -1.86
CA VAL A 24 2.87 13.60 -1.98
C VAL A 24 3.30 12.36 -1.20
N GLU A 25 4.59 12.01 -1.24
CA GLU A 25 5.14 10.90 -0.45
C GLU A 25 4.99 11.13 1.05
N ARG A 26 5.35 12.34 1.54
CA ARG A 26 5.14 12.69 2.96
C ARG A 26 3.67 12.65 3.37
N LEU A 27 2.79 13.14 2.49
CA LEU A 27 1.35 13.09 2.71
C LEU A 27 0.86 11.63 2.80
N ALA A 28 1.27 10.79 1.87
CA ALA A 28 0.92 9.37 1.84
C ALA A 28 1.39 8.62 3.10
N LEU A 29 2.64 8.85 3.54
CA LEU A 29 3.16 8.29 4.80
C LEU A 29 2.38 8.76 6.02
N ARG A 30 1.96 10.03 6.04
CA ARG A 30 1.13 10.56 7.12
C ARG A 30 -0.26 9.92 7.12
N MET A 31 -0.88 9.76 5.95
CA MET A 31 -2.15 9.05 5.81
C MET A 31 -2.04 7.60 6.29
N LEU A 32 -0.93 6.92 5.99
CA LEU A 32 -0.68 5.57 6.48
C LEU A 32 -0.66 5.52 8.01
N LYS A 33 0.06 6.45 8.66
CA LYS A 33 0.14 6.53 10.13
C LYS A 33 -1.19 6.83 10.81
N LEU A 34 -2.06 7.56 10.15
CA LEU A 34 -3.37 7.97 10.64
C LEU A 34 -4.51 7.11 10.10
N ASP A 35 -4.21 5.94 9.49
CA ASP A 35 -5.23 5.15 8.77
C ASP A 35 -6.48 4.88 9.61
N ALA A 36 -6.32 4.52 10.87
CA ALA A 36 -7.45 4.22 11.75
C ALA A 36 -8.36 5.47 11.97
N GLU A 37 -7.75 6.62 12.20
CA GLU A 37 -8.45 7.89 12.50
C GLU A 37 -9.09 8.49 11.26
N ILE A 38 -8.41 8.46 10.11
CA ILE A 38 -8.90 9.09 8.87
C ILE A 38 -9.86 8.22 8.06
N ARG A 39 -9.98 6.95 8.40
CA ARG A 39 -10.74 5.95 7.63
C ARG A 39 -12.20 6.33 7.43
N GLY A 40 -12.86 6.85 8.49
CA GLY A 40 -14.22 7.35 8.41
C GLY A 40 -14.34 8.53 7.45
N PHE A 41 -13.41 9.47 7.54
CA PHE A 41 -13.34 10.63 6.66
C PHE A 41 -13.11 10.23 5.19
N LEU A 42 -12.14 9.36 4.91
CA LEU A 42 -11.88 8.89 3.55
C LEU A 42 -13.08 8.14 2.95
N ASN A 43 -13.83 7.39 3.76
CA ASN A 43 -15.06 6.74 3.30
C ASN A 43 -16.13 7.75 2.90
N GLU A 44 -16.32 8.81 3.68
CA GLU A 44 -17.25 9.87 3.33
C GLU A 44 -16.87 10.55 2.01
N LEU A 45 -15.58 10.86 1.83
CA LEU A 45 -15.09 11.42 0.56
C LEU A 45 -15.40 10.49 -0.62
N ARG A 46 -15.18 9.17 -0.49
CA ARG A 46 -15.48 8.19 -1.56
C ARG A 46 -16.96 8.17 -1.92
N ILE A 47 -17.85 8.24 -0.93
CA ILE A 47 -19.30 8.31 -1.14
C ILE A 47 -19.65 9.57 -1.94
N LEU A 48 -19.10 10.72 -1.55
CA LEU A 48 -19.36 12.01 -2.22
C LEU A 48 -18.82 12.01 -3.67
N PHE A 49 -17.65 11.44 -3.91
CA PHE A 49 -17.13 11.23 -5.26
C PHE A 49 -18.06 10.36 -6.11
N GLY A 50 -18.56 9.26 -5.54
CA GLY A 50 -19.53 8.38 -6.23
C GLY A 50 -20.84 9.10 -6.55
N ALA A 51 -21.29 9.97 -5.66
CA ALA A 51 -22.50 10.78 -5.81
C ALA A 51 -22.26 12.06 -6.65
N LYS A 52 -21.04 12.36 -7.10
CA LYS A 52 -20.62 13.57 -7.81
C LYS A 52 -20.97 14.86 -7.03
N ARG A 53 -20.84 14.82 -5.72
CA ARG A 53 -21.07 15.96 -4.84
C ARG A 53 -19.75 16.58 -4.44
N GLU A 54 -19.64 17.90 -4.60
CA GLU A 54 -18.40 18.62 -4.28
C GLU A 54 -18.34 19.01 -2.80
N ASP A 55 -19.45 19.49 -2.23
CA ASP A 55 -19.47 19.95 -0.85
C ASP A 55 -19.51 18.79 0.13
N PHE A 56 -18.67 18.87 1.18
CA PHE A 56 -18.68 17.93 2.28
C PHE A 56 -18.83 18.61 3.64
N HIS A 57 -19.43 17.86 4.55
CA HIS A 57 -19.57 18.21 5.96
C HIS A 57 -19.24 16.97 6.77
N PHE A 58 -18.14 17.01 7.51
CA PHE A 58 -17.69 15.86 8.30
C PHE A 58 -17.58 16.20 9.77
N SER A 59 -18.25 15.44 10.64
CA SER A 59 -18.21 15.63 12.08
C SER A 59 -16.93 15.01 12.66
N LEU A 60 -16.21 15.79 13.45
CA LEU A 60 -15.08 15.32 14.25
C LEU A 60 -15.45 14.98 15.70
N ARG A 61 -16.74 14.97 16.03
CA ARG A 61 -17.21 14.58 17.36
C ARG A 61 -16.84 13.13 17.65
N GLY A 62 -16.24 12.89 18.81
CA GLY A 62 -15.79 11.56 19.22
C GLY A 62 -14.45 11.11 18.61
N VAL A 63 -13.85 11.91 17.72
CA VAL A 63 -12.48 11.69 17.26
C VAL A 63 -11.51 12.18 18.31
N SER A 64 -10.40 11.46 18.54
CA SER A 64 -9.35 11.89 19.48
C SER A 64 -8.75 13.23 19.06
N ASN A 65 -8.15 13.98 19.99
CA ASN A 65 -7.53 15.26 19.67
C ASN A 65 -6.41 15.11 18.64
N GLU A 66 -5.64 14.03 18.70
CA GLU A 66 -4.61 13.70 17.71
C GLU A 66 -5.23 13.42 16.34
N GLY A 67 -6.31 12.62 16.30
CA GLY A 67 -7.06 12.33 15.09
C GLY A 67 -7.68 13.60 14.48
N LYS A 68 -8.27 14.50 15.29
CA LYS A 68 -8.80 15.80 14.82
C LYS A 68 -7.70 16.63 14.17
N ALA A 69 -6.59 16.82 14.87
CA ALA A 69 -5.44 17.56 14.34
C ALA A 69 -4.91 16.94 13.06
N GLY A 70 -4.81 15.59 13.02
CA GLY A 70 -4.39 14.84 11.85
C GLY A 70 -5.31 15.03 10.65
N ILE A 71 -6.64 14.94 10.84
CA ILE A 71 -7.63 15.12 9.76
C ILE A 71 -7.62 16.57 9.25
N ILE A 72 -7.58 17.57 10.13
CA ILE A 72 -7.55 18.97 9.74
C ILE A 72 -6.32 19.28 8.90
N ASP A 73 -5.13 18.87 9.36
CA ASP A 73 -3.89 19.06 8.62
C ASP A 73 -3.89 18.27 7.30
N LEU A 74 -4.42 17.05 7.30
CA LEU A 74 -4.57 16.27 6.09
C LEU A 74 -5.40 17.03 5.05
N CYS A 75 -6.54 17.59 5.45
CA CYS A 75 -7.40 18.36 4.57
C CYS A 75 -6.70 19.58 3.97
N GLN A 76 -5.86 20.26 4.74
CA GLN A 76 -5.09 21.41 4.27
C GLN A 76 -3.99 21.02 3.27
N ASN A 77 -3.53 19.77 3.30
CA ASN A 77 -2.43 19.26 2.47
C ASN A 77 -2.88 18.30 1.35
N LEU A 78 -4.18 17.96 1.26
CA LEU A 78 -4.74 17.12 0.20
C LEU A 78 -4.94 17.90 -1.10
N TYR A 79 -3.84 18.48 -1.61
CA TYR A 79 -3.85 19.23 -2.86
C TYR A 79 -4.35 18.37 -4.04
N GLY A 80 -5.30 18.93 -4.79
CA GLY A 80 -5.93 18.25 -5.92
C GLY A 80 -7.02 17.24 -5.55
N VAL A 81 -7.31 17.07 -4.25
CA VAL A 81 -8.48 16.33 -3.74
C VAL A 81 -9.45 17.29 -3.04
N ILE A 82 -8.96 18.17 -2.20
CA ILE A 82 -9.73 19.18 -1.48
C ILE A 82 -9.34 20.56 -2.03
N ALA A 83 -10.33 21.32 -2.50
CA ALA A 83 -10.14 22.68 -3.01
C ALA A 83 -10.18 23.70 -1.87
N GLU A 84 -11.10 23.52 -0.94
CA GLU A 84 -11.33 24.42 0.18
C GLU A 84 -11.71 23.62 1.42
N VAL A 85 -11.23 24.07 2.59
CA VAL A 85 -11.60 23.48 3.88
C VAL A 85 -11.69 24.56 4.95
N ARG A 86 -12.68 24.42 5.83
CA ARG A 86 -12.87 25.24 7.03
C ARG A 86 -13.25 24.33 8.21
N TYR A 87 -12.65 24.55 9.35
CA TYR A 87 -12.99 23.88 10.58
C TYR A 87 -13.77 24.84 11.49
N CYS A 88 -14.91 24.40 11.98
CA CYS A 88 -15.71 25.08 12.98
C CYS A 88 -15.44 24.42 14.33
N GLU A 89 -14.77 25.12 15.24
CA GLU A 89 -14.43 24.60 16.58
C GLU A 89 -15.69 24.37 17.43
N ASP A 90 -16.63 25.33 17.44
CA ASP A 90 -17.81 25.25 18.27
C ASP A 90 -18.72 24.05 17.94
N CYS A 91 -18.81 23.70 16.68
CA CYS A 91 -19.66 22.60 16.24
C CYS A 91 -18.85 21.30 15.94
N GLU A 92 -17.53 21.34 16.04
CA GLU A 92 -16.61 20.24 15.71
C GLU A 92 -16.84 19.67 14.29
N MET A 93 -17.07 20.55 13.32
CA MET A 93 -17.37 20.18 11.94
C MET A 93 -16.32 20.68 10.98
N LEU A 94 -15.93 19.82 10.07
CA LEU A 94 -15.20 20.18 8.84
C LEU A 94 -16.21 20.46 7.73
N HIS A 95 -16.02 21.57 7.06
CA HIS A 95 -16.75 21.95 5.85
C HIS A 95 -15.73 22.15 4.74
N GLY A 96 -16.03 21.68 3.54
CA GLY A 96 -15.09 21.89 2.44
C GLY A 96 -15.67 21.52 1.09
N ARG A 97 -14.85 21.69 0.06
CA ARG A 97 -15.21 21.37 -1.31
C ARG A 97 -14.14 20.47 -1.95
N LEU A 98 -14.60 19.43 -2.63
CA LEU A 98 -13.78 18.44 -3.32
C LEU A 98 -13.44 18.89 -4.73
N VAL A 99 -12.28 18.46 -5.20
CA VAL A 99 -11.92 18.49 -6.63
C VAL A 99 -12.33 17.15 -7.24
N LEU A 100 -13.48 17.11 -7.91
CA LEU A 100 -13.98 15.89 -8.56
C LEU A 100 -13.15 15.54 -9.79
N SER A 101 -12.01 14.91 -9.58
CA SER A 101 -11.12 14.43 -10.64
C SER A 101 -10.82 12.94 -10.52
N PRO A 102 -10.56 12.22 -11.64
CA PRO A 102 -10.14 10.82 -11.59
C PRO A 102 -8.88 10.60 -10.75
N LYS A 103 -7.92 11.55 -10.79
CA LYS A 103 -6.70 11.47 -10.00
C LYS A 103 -6.97 11.56 -8.50
N ALA A 104 -7.86 12.47 -8.08
CA ALA A 104 -8.27 12.59 -6.68
C ALA A 104 -8.93 11.31 -6.19
N LEU A 105 -9.85 10.75 -6.98
CA LEU A 105 -10.53 9.51 -6.66
C LEU A 105 -9.54 8.33 -6.55
N MET A 106 -8.62 8.18 -7.50
CA MET A 106 -7.58 7.15 -7.44
C MET A 106 -6.73 7.28 -6.18
N PHE A 107 -6.32 8.52 -5.83
CA PHE A 107 -5.49 8.77 -4.66
C PHE A 107 -6.17 8.31 -3.38
N ILE A 108 -7.43 8.72 -3.13
CA ILE A 108 -8.17 8.35 -1.92
C ILE A 108 -8.64 6.89 -1.92
N ASN A 109 -8.72 6.24 -3.09
CA ASN A 109 -9.13 4.83 -3.19
C ASN A 109 -8.01 3.83 -2.88
N GLY A 110 -6.77 4.28 -2.74
CA GLY A 110 -5.68 3.38 -2.35
C GLY A 110 -4.30 3.76 -2.87
N GLN A 111 -4.18 4.64 -3.86
CA GLN A 111 -2.87 5.02 -4.40
C GLN A 111 -1.94 5.60 -3.32
N TYR A 112 -2.48 6.31 -2.30
CA TYR A 112 -1.68 6.76 -1.17
C TYR A 112 -1.04 5.61 -0.40
N MET A 113 -1.74 4.46 -0.27
CA MET A 113 -1.19 3.26 0.37
C MET A 113 -0.02 2.70 -0.42
N GLU A 114 -0.19 2.54 -1.74
CA GLU A 114 0.87 2.06 -2.62
C GLU A 114 2.12 2.93 -2.54
N ILE A 115 1.93 4.27 -2.54
CA ILE A 115 3.01 5.25 -2.40
C ILE A 115 3.72 5.10 -1.05
N ALA A 116 2.96 5.05 0.04
CA ALA A 116 3.49 4.96 1.40
C ALA A 116 4.21 3.62 1.64
N ILE A 117 3.57 2.51 1.28
CA ILE A 117 4.15 1.17 1.44
C ILE A 117 5.42 1.02 0.60
N ARG A 118 5.43 1.52 -0.64
CA ARG A 118 6.64 1.54 -1.46
C ARG A 118 7.79 2.26 -0.77
N LYS A 119 7.51 3.39 -0.12
CA LYS A 119 8.54 4.14 0.63
C LYS A 119 9.05 3.34 1.83
N VAL A 120 8.15 2.74 2.62
CA VAL A 120 8.52 1.86 3.75
C VAL A 120 9.40 0.71 3.27
N VAL A 121 8.99 0.03 2.19
CA VAL A 121 9.79 -1.05 1.58
C VAL A 121 11.16 -0.56 1.17
N GLY A 122 11.26 0.57 0.47
CA GLY A 122 12.56 1.14 0.05
C GLY A 122 13.48 1.46 1.23
N ASP A 123 12.93 1.97 2.33
CA ASP A 123 13.70 2.26 3.54
C ASP A 123 14.21 0.98 4.22
N VAL A 124 13.38 -0.08 4.28
CA VAL A 124 13.78 -1.39 4.80
C VAL A 124 14.88 -2.00 3.92
N LEU A 125 14.71 -1.99 2.60
CA LEU A 125 15.74 -2.52 1.69
C LEU A 125 17.08 -1.79 1.87
N THR A 126 17.07 -0.48 2.00
CA THR A 126 18.29 0.30 2.26
C THR A 126 18.97 -0.09 3.59
N LYS A 127 18.18 -0.39 4.63
CA LYS A 127 18.72 -0.89 5.91
C LYS A 127 19.36 -2.27 5.74
N LEU A 128 18.68 -3.18 5.02
CA LEU A 128 19.18 -4.55 4.79
C LEU A 128 20.40 -4.59 3.86
N GLU A 129 20.45 -3.76 2.83
CA GLU A 129 21.62 -3.60 1.97
C GLU A 129 22.88 -3.25 2.79
N LYS A 130 22.75 -2.28 3.72
CA LYS A 130 23.84 -1.87 4.61
C LYS A 130 24.23 -2.97 5.60
N LYS A 131 23.23 -3.72 6.11
CA LYS A 131 23.46 -4.76 7.13
C LYS A 131 24.12 -6.00 6.54
N TYR A 132 23.70 -6.44 5.35
CA TYR A 132 24.05 -7.74 4.77
C TYR A 132 24.94 -7.65 3.53
N GLY A 133 25.23 -6.46 3.01
CA GLY A 133 26.01 -6.28 1.78
C GLY A 133 25.33 -6.83 0.52
N LYS A 134 24.01 -6.99 0.56
CA LYS A 134 23.20 -7.44 -0.57
C LYS A 134 22.75 -6.28 -1.43
N GLN A 135 22.30 -6.56 -2.66
CA GLN A 135 21.73 -5.56 -3.57
C GLN A 135 20.28 -5.91 -3.88
N PHE A 136 19.41 -4.92 -3.71
CA PHE A 136 17.99 -5.06 -4.03
C PHE A 136 17.57 -4.08 -5.12
N LYS A 137 16.54 -4.49 -5.89
CA LYS A 137 15.79 -3.62 -6.79
C LYS A 137 14.32 -3.68 -6.44
N LEU A 138 13.67 -2.53 -6.42
CA LEU A 138 12.24 -2.40 -6.16
C LEU A 138 11.53 -1.96 -7.44
N TYR A 139 10.52 -2.72 -7.83
CA TYR A 139 9.67 -2.43 -8.97
C TYR A 139 8.24 -2.19 -8.49
N ALA A 140 7.56 -1.19 -9.01
CA ALA A 140 6.18 -0.84 -8.65
C ALA A 140 5.25 -0.96 -9.86
N ASN A 141 4.00 -1.38 -9.62
CA ASN A 141 2.95 -1.53 -10.64
C ASN A 141 3.48 -2.28 -11.88
N THR A 142 3.99 -3.46 -11.64
CA THR A 142 4.80 -4.19 -12.59
C THR A 142 4.01 -5.26 -13.31
N LYS A 143 3.91 -5.16 -14.63
CA LYS A 143 3.35 -6.22 -15.47
C LYS A 143 4.38 -7.29 -15.71
N VAL A 144 3.98 -8.50 -15.42
CA VAL A 144 4.82 -9.70 -15.55
C VAL A 144 4.15 -10.74 -16.43
N ALA A 145 4.97 -11.58 -17.04
CA ALA A 145 4.53 -12.79 -17.72
C ALA A 145 5.34 -13.99 -17.21
N THR A 146 4.82 -15.19 -17.38
CA THR A 146 5.64 -16.40 -17.31
C THR A 146 6.66 -16.40 -18.45
N VAL A 147 7.77 -17.14 -18.30
CA VAL A 147 8.84 -17.19 -19.32
C VAL A 147 8.30 -17.66 -20.68
N ASP A 148 7.30 -18.55 -20.70
CA ASP A 148 6.62 -19.00 -21.91
C ASP A 148 5.55 -18.02 -22.43
N GLY A 149 5.30 -16.91 -21.71
CA GLY A 149 4.38 -15.84 -22.10
C GLY A 149 2.90 -16.17 -21.96
N LYS A 150 2.53 -17.34 -21.42
CA LYS A 150 1.14 -17.80 -21.35
C LYS A 150 0.32 -17.09 -20.27
N LEU A 151 0.95 -16.85 -19.09
CA LEU A 151 0.29 -16.16 -17.99
C LEU A 151 0.79 -14.72 -17.89
N LYS A 152 -0.14 -13.80 -17.66
CA LYS A 152 0.15 -12.38 -17.45
C LYS A 152 -0.56 -11.90 -16.21
N ASN A 153 0.17 -11.12 -15.41
CA ASN A 153 -0.36 -10.51 -14.20
C ASN A 153 0.25 -9.13 -13.96
N GLU A 154 -0.29 -8.40 -13.00
CA GLU A 154 0.28 -7.15 -12.51
C GLU A 154 0.43 -7.29 -11.00
N PHE A 155 1.62 -6.98 -10.49
CA PHE A 155 1.92 -6.95 -9.06
C PHE A 155 2.14 -5.51 -8.61
N ASP A 156 1.66 -5.20 -7.42
CA ASP A 156 1.80 -3.87 -6.85
C ASP A 156 3.27 -3.55 -6.58
N LEU A 157 4.02 -4.45 -5.92
CA LEU A 157 5.46 -4.33 -5.73
C LEU A 157 6.16 -5.67 -5.96
N ILE A 158 7.33 -5.60 -6.59
CA ILE A 158 8.27 -6.72 -6.71
C ILE A 158 9.62 -6.28 -6.15
N ILE A 159 10.21 -7.10 -5.30
CA ILE A 159 11.59 -6.94 -4.81
C ILE A 159 12.43 -8.02 -5.46
N GLU A 160 13.53 -7.62 -6.12
CA GLU A 160 14.56 -8.51 -6.63
C GLU A 160 15.78 -8.42 -5.72
N ASN A 161 16.13 -9.49 -5.04
CA ASN A 161 17.47 -9.64 -4.47
C ASN A 161 18.42 -10.02 -5.62
N VAL A 162 19.15 -9.04 -6.11
CA VAL A 162 20.01 -9.19 -7.29
C VAL A 162 21.20 -10.12 -6.98
N THR A 163 21.67 -10.08 -5.73
CA THR A 163 22.83 -10.87 -5.29
C THR A 163 22.54 -12.37 -5.34
N ASP A 164 21.38 -12.79 -4.84
CA ASP A 164 21.01 -14.20 -4.70
C ASP A 164 20.01 -14.66 -5.77
N ALA A 165 19.62 -13.76 -6.68
CA ALA A 165 18.66 -14.00 -7.76
C ALA A 165 17.28 -14.47 -7.24
N LEU A 166 16.79 -13.84 -6.16
CA LEU A 166 15.50 -14.13 -5.52
C LEU A 166 14.49 -13.03 -5.80
N VAL A 167 13.21 -13.42 -5.87
CA VAL A 167 12.10 -12.48 -6.09
C VAL A 167 11.09 -12.62 -4.97
N TYR A 168 10.65 -11.48 -4.44
CA TYR A 168 9.58 -11.36 -3.47
C TYR A 168 8.47 -10.49 -4.06
N VAL A 169 7.24 -10.79 -3.72
CA VAL A 169 6.06 -10.06 -4.21
C VAL A 169 5.25 -9.53 -3.05
N ILE A 170 4.83 -8.28 -3.16
CA ILE A 170 3.94 -7.63 -2.21
C ILE A 170 2.68 -7.21 -2.95
N GLU A 171 1.55 -7.66 -2.45
CA GLU A 171 0.22 -7.29 -2.94
C GLU A 171 -0.46 -6.38 -1.91
N ILE A 172 -1.04 -5.26 -2.37
CA ILE A 172 -1.63 -4.23 -1.50
C ILE A 172 -3.13 -4.16 -1.74
N LYS A 173 -3.92 -4.27 -0.67
CA LYS A 173 -5.38 -4.22 -0.75
C LYS A 173 -5.96 -3.19 0.20
N SER A 174 -6.73 -2.24 -0.34
CA SER A 174 -7.32 -1.12 0.40
C SER A 174 -8.78 -1.32 0.81
N GLY A 175 -9.32 -2.53 0.76
CA GLY A 175 -10.75 -2.75 0.96
C GLY A 175 -11.10 -3.82 1.98
N LYS A 176 -12.24 -3.63 2.70
CA LYS A 176 -12.81 -4.63 3.62
C LYS A 176 -13.31 -5.90 2.91
N GLN A 177 -13.58 -5.83 1.61
CA GLN A 177 -14.25 -6.89 0.87
C GLN A 177 -13.29 -7.89 0.20
N PHE A 178 -11.97 -7.66 0.30
CA PHE A 178 -11.02 -8.63 -0.21
C PHE A 178 -11.06 -9.89 0.66
N ARG A 179 -11.38 -11.03 0.04
CA ARG A 179 -11.50 -12.34 0.70
C ARG A 179 -10.85 -13.47 -0.10
N ASP A 180 -10.33 -13.19 -1.29
CA ASP A 180 -9.68 -14.20 -2.14
C ASP A 180 -8.19 -14.34 -1.77
N TYR A 181 -7.96 -14.80 -0.54
CA TYR A 181 -6.61 -14.97 0.00
C TYR A 181 -5.82 -16.04 -0.77
N ASP A 182 -6.48 -17.08 -1.27
CA ASP A 182 -5.82 -18.14 -2.06
C ASP A 182 -5.26 -17.64 -3.39
N LYS A 183 -5.77 -16.52 -3.89
CA LYS A 183 -5.36 -15.96 -5.17
C LYS A 183 -3.87 -15.65 -5.20
N LEU A 184 -3.32 -15.01 -4.16
CA LEU A 184 -1.91 -14.64 -4.10
C LEU A 184 -1.02 -15.88 -4.08
N ALA A 185 -1.36 -16.88 -3.25
CA ALA A 185 -0.63 -18.15 -3.20
C ALA A 185 -0.68 -18.91 -4.54
N ARG A 186 -1.84 -18.94 -5.20
CA ARG A 186 -2.01 -19.55 -6.52
C ARG A 186 -1.13 -18.88 -7.57
N ILE A 187 -1.19 -17.54 -7.65
CA ILE A 187 -0.36 -16.77 -8.57
C ILE A 187 1.12 -16.98 -8.27
N GLY A 188 1.53 -16.96 -7.00
CA GLY A 188 2.92 -17.28 -6.61
C GLY A 188 3.40 -18.61 -7.19
N ARG A 189 2.60 -19.67 -7.03
CA ARG A 189 2.93 -20.99 -7.60
C ARG A 189 3.09 -20.97 -9.12
N GLU A 190 2.23 -20.26 -9.84
CA GLU A 190 2.28 -20.13 -11.30
C GLU A 190 3.58 -19.47 -11.79
N TYR A 191 4.11 -18.53 -11.00
CA TYR A 191 5.38 -17.85 -11.29
C TYR A 191 6.60 -18.48 -10.61
N GLY A 192 6.44 -19.59 -9.91
CA GLY A 192 7.53 -20.27 -9.19
C GLY A 192 8.04 -19.50 -7.97
N ILE A 193 7.19 -18.64 -7.38
CA ILE A 193 7.48 -17.89 -6.16
C ILE A 193 6.95 -18.70 -4.98
N VAL A 194 7.84 -19.07 -4.06
CA VAL A 194 7.45 -19.82 -2.87
C VAL A 194 6.63 -18.94 -1.90
N PRO A 195 5.68 -19.52 -1.14
CA PRO A 195 4.76 -18.72 -0.30
C PRO A 195 5.48 -17.79 0.68
N ASN A 196 6.57 -18.23 1.30
CA ASN A 196 7.35 -17.40 2.25
C ASN A 196 8.07 -16.20 1.61
N ARG A 197 7.91 -15.95 0.31
CA ARG A 197 8.34 -14.74 -0.42
C ARG A 197 7.17 -13.90 -0.94
N LEU A 198 5.97 -14.16 -0.42
CA LEU A 198 4.78 -13.39 -0.72
C LEU A 198 4.33 -12.64 0.53
N LEU A 199 3.93 -11.39 0.37
CA LEU A 199 3.38 -10.56 1.44
C LEU A 199 2.09 -9.91 0.97
N LEU A 200 0.99 -10.12 1.70
CA LEU A 200 -0.25 -9.39 1.54
C LEU A 200 -0.28 -8.24 2.56
N VAL A 201 -0.46 -7.01 2.09
CA VAL A 201 -0.71 -5.85 2.94
C VAL A 201 -2.15 -5.42 2.77
N GLN A 202 -2.93 -5.48 3.85
CA GLN A 202 -4.36 -5.10 3.82
C GLN A 202 -4.74 -4.32 5.07
N ASN A 203 -5.34 -3.15 4.88
CA ASN A 203 -5.60 -2.18 5.95
C ASN A 203 -6.71 -2.54 6.94
N TYR A 204 -7.44 -3.65 6.75
CA TYR A 204 -8.55 -4.04 7.62
C TYR A 204 -8.34 -5.39 8.30
N LEU A 205 -7.18 -6.01 8.14
CA LEU A 205 -6.88 -7.28 8.80
C LEU A 205 -6.66 -7.07 10.31
N THR A 206 -7.38 -7.85 11.10
CA THR A 206 -7.05 -8.00 12.52
C THR A 206 -5.90 -8.98 12.69
N THR A 207 -5.25 -8.98 13.85
CA THR A 207 -4.18 -9.94 14.16
C THR A 207 -4.63 -11.39 13.98
N GLU A 208 -5.82 -11.76 14.48
CA GLU A 208 -6.39 -13.09 14.32
C GLU A 208 -6.62 -13.48 12.86
N GLN A 209 -7.09 -12.50 12.04
CA GLN A 209 -7.27 -12.75 10.61
C GLN A 209 -5.93 -12.93 9.89
N MET A 210 -4.91 -12.15 10.25
CA MET A 210 -3.57 -12.30 9.68
C MET A 210 -2.99 -13.69 9.99
N GLU A 211 -3.04 -14.11 11.26
CA GLU A 211 -2.59 -15.44 11.70
C GLU A 211 -3.33 -16.56 10.97
N THR A 212 -4.64 -16.42 10.78
CA THR A 212 -5.46 -17.37 10.03
C THR A 212 -5.02 -17.49 8.57
N VAL A 213 -4.82 -16.35 7.89
CA VAL A 213 -4.38 -16.34 6.49
C VAL A 213 -2.96 -16.88 6.36
N GLU A 214 -2.05 -16.50 7.24
CA GLU A 214 -0.67 -17.02 7.25
C GLU A 214 -0.64 -18.53 7.47
N TYR A 215 -1.49 -19.06 8.35
CA TYR A 215 -1.57 -20.50 8.58
C TYR A 215 -2.07 -21.29 7.37
N PHE A 216 -3.13 -20.81 6.70
CA PHE A 216 -3.73 -21.55 5.58
C PHE A 216 -3.04 -21.31 4.24
N CYS A 217 -2.49 -20.12 4.01
CA CYS A 217 -1.90 -19.73 2.74
C CYS A 217 -0.38 -19.77 2.73
N GLU A 218 0.26 -19.93 3.89
CA GLU A 218 1.71 -20.05 4.10
C GLU A 218 2.51 -18.82 3.64
N TYR A 219 1.86 -17.67 3.41
CA TYR A 219 2.51 -16.41 3.07
C TYR A 219 2.31 -15.35 4.16
N TYR A 220 3.15 -14.33 4.17
CA TYR A 220 3.10 -13.28 5.17
C TYR A 220 1.91 -12.33 4.97
N CYS A 221 1.28 -11.92 6.07
CA CYS A 221 0.26 -10.89 6.09
C CYS A 221 0.69 -9.72 6.99
N ALA A 222 0.39 -8.51 6.57
CA ALA A 222 0.55 -7.31 7.37
C ALA A 222 -0.67 -6.40 7.25
N ASN A 223 -0.98 -5.70 8.34
CA ASN A 223 -1.87 -4.55 8.31
C ASN A 223 -1.07 -3.25 8.15
N LEU A 224 -1.73 -2.09 8.23
CA LEU A 224 -1.06 -0.79 8.07
C LEU A 224 -0.41 -0.25 9.33
N GLU A 225 -0.41 -0.99 10.42
CA GLU A 225 0.39 -0.63 11.59
C GLU A 225 1.86 -0.68 11.20
N GLN A 226 2.55 0.44 11.31
CA GLN A 226 3.90 0.60 10.79
C GLN A 226 4.86 -0.49 11.31
N ASP A 227 4.83 -0.76 12.61
CA ASP A 227 5.71 -1.75 13.20
C ASP A 227 5.40 -3.17 12.72
N ASN A 228 4.12 -3.48 12.45
CA ASN A 228 3.71 -4.77 11.91
C ASN A 228 4.22 -4.95 10.47
N LEU A 229 4.01 -3.97 9.61
CA LEU A 229 4.45 -4.00 8.22
C LEU A 229 5.99 -4.13 8.11
N GLU A 230 6.75 -3.28 8.83
CA GLU A 230 8.21 -3.34 8.81
C GLU A 230 8.71 -4.67 9.35
N HIS A 231 8.15 -5.15 10.45
CA HIS A 231 8.54 -6.44 11.05
C HIS A 231 8.31 -7.62 10.10
N LYS A 232 7.11 -7.73 9.53
CA LYS A 232 6.78 -8.81 8.57
C LYS A 232 7.66 -8.76 7.32
N LEU A 233 7.93 -7.56 6.80
CA LEU A 233 8.80 -7.38 5.65
C LEU A 233 10.26 -7.80 5.95
N ILE A 234 10.79 -7.39 7.09
CA ILE A 234 12.14 -7.78 7.53
C ILE A 234 12.20 -9.30 7.71
N THR A 235 11.23 -9.90 8.41
CA THR A 235 11.18 -11.35 8.62
C THR A 235 11.16 -12.11 7.30
N MET A 236 10.31 -11.67 6.34
CA MET A 236 10.24 -12.30 5.02
C MET A 236 11.57 -12.26 4.28
N LEU A 237 12.27 -11.12 4.31
CA LEU A 237 13.53 -10.94 3.58
C LEU A 237 14.70 -11.63 4.28
N GLU A 238 14.78 -11.58 5.61
CA GLU A 238 15.87 -12.17 6.40
C GLU A 238 15.87 -13.71 6.36
N ASN A 239 14.75 -14.35 6.05
CA ASN A 239 14.70 -15.81 5.91
C ASN A 239 15.60 -16.35 4.79
N ASP A 240 16.00 -15.51 3.84
CA ASP A 240 16.82 -15.87 2.71
C ASP A 240 18.19 -15.14 2.74
N LEU A 241 18.54 -14.42 3.81
CA LEU A 241 19.79 -13.68 3.97
C LEU A 241 20.73 -14.36 4.96
#